data_76fb078689b9a98a3f5f6e82f1a92a8c
#
_entry.id   76fb078689b9a98a3f5f6e82f1a92a8c
#
_cell.length_a   1.000
_cell.length_b   1.000
_cell.length_c   1.000
_cell.angle_alpha   90.00
_cell.angle_beta   90.00
_cell.angle_gamma   90.00
#
_symmetry.space_group_name_H-M   'P 1'
#
loop_
_entity.id
_entity.type
_entity.pdbx_description
1 polymer ?
#
loop_
_entity_poly.entity_id
_entity_poly.type
_entity_poly.pdbx_seq_one_letter_code
_entity_poly.pdbx_strand_id
1 'polypeptide(L)'
;MKIECVLQENEMLKQALRQAKHEYDVLEKYYQFKIDDYEDLQKDLRDLADENVELFRKNDDLTNKLVESGKKIAELQGKLNQISNLLNTITGREDW
;
A
#
# COMPACT_ATOMS: atom_id res chain seq x y z
N MET A 1 -35.07 56.82 -24.54
CA MET A 1 -33.95 55.91 -24.27
C MET A 1 -32.91 56.10 -25.33
N LYS A 2 -31.69 56.34 -24.93
CA LYS A 2 -30.61 56.57 -25.86
C LYS A 2 -30.02 55.24 -26.31
N ILE A 3 -29.84 55.12 -27.62
CA ILE A 3 -29.24 53.92 -28.22
C ILE A 3 -27.85 53.62 -27.63
N GLU A 4 -27.09 54.67 -27.32
CA GLU A 4 -25.79 54.58 -26.72
C GLU A 4 -25.77 53.84 -25.38
N CYS A 5 -26.80 54.05 -24.54
CA CYS A 5 -26.93 53.33 -23.26
C CYS A 5 -27.19 51.83 -23.47
N VAL A 6 -28.00 51.50 -24.47
CA VAL A 6 -28.29 50.11 -24.82
C VAL A 6 -27.04 49.40 -25.34
N LEU A 7 -26.27 50.08 -26.19
CA LEU A 7 -25.01 49.56 -26.71
C LEU A 7 -23.97 49.30 -25.60
N GLN A 8 -23.86 50.23 -24.66
CA GLN A 8 -22.97 50.07 -23.50
C GLN A 8 -23.37 48.89 -22.63
N GLU A 9 -24.67 48.76 -22.34
CA GLU A 9 -25.18 47.61 -21.57
C GLU A 9 -24.89 46.31 -22.28
N ASN A 10 -25.09 46.23 -23.62
CA ASN A 10 -24.78 45.04 -24.39
C ASN A 10 -23.30 44.68 -24.33
N GLU A 11 -22.41 45.63 -24.41
CA GLU A 11 -20.96 45.38 -24.28
C GLU A 11 -20.59 44.88 -22.90
N MET A 12 -21.17 45.47 -21.86
CA MET A 12 -20.93 45.03 -20.47
C MET A 12 -21.43 43.60 -20.25
N LEU A 13 -22.60 43.26 -20.79
CA LEU A 13 -23.15 41.92 -20.70
C LEU A 13 -22.30 40.90 -21.46
N LYS A 14 -21.80 41.25 -22.63
CA LYS A 14 -20.89 40.42 -23.41
C LYS A 14 -19.60 40.14 -22.67
N GLN A 15 -19.02 41.14 -22.01
CA GLN A 15 -17.82 41.01 -21.21
C GLN A 15 -18.09 40.12 -20.00
N ALA A 16 -19.20 40.33 -19.31
CA ALA A 16 -19.58 39.50 -18.14
C ALA A 16 -19.76 38.05 -18.54
N LEU A 17 -20.38 37.79 -19.71
CA LEU A 17 -20.57 36.46 -20.24
C LEU A 17 -19.24 35.79 -20.57
N ARG A 18 -18.33 36.50 -21.22
CA ARG A 18 -16.98 35.97 -21.50
C ARG A 18 -16.20 35.62 -20.25
N GLN A 19 -16.28 36.48 -19.25
CA GLN A 19 -15.63 36.24 -17.96
C GLN A 19 -16.25 35.03 -17.26
N ALA A 20 -17.56 34.90 -17.23
CA ALA A 20 -18.25 33.77 -16.65
C ALA A 20 -17.87 32.45 -17.34
N LYS A 21 -17.78 32.46 -18.66
CA LYS A 21 -17.31 31.28 -19.41
C LYS A 21 -15.88 30.91 -19.08
N HIS A 22 -15.02 31.91 -18.98
CA HIS A 22 -13.62 31.66 -18.61
C HIS A 22 -13.52 31.04 -17.21
N GLU A 23 -14.23 31.59 -16.24
CA GLU A 23 -14.27 31.05 -14.87
C GLU A 23 -14.82 29.63 -14.84
N TYR A 24 -15.86 29.37 -15.63
CA TYR A 24 -16.44 28.02 -15.76
C TYR A 24 -15.41 27.03 -16.31
N ASP A 25 -14.69 27.41 -17.36
CA ASP A 25 -13.69 26.55 -17.98
C ASP A 25 -12.53 26.24 -17.01
N VAL A 26 -12.08 27.24 -16.24
CA VAL A 26 -11.05 27.07 -15.23
C VAL A 26 -11.53 26.11 -14.14
N LEU A 27 -12.75 26.28 -13.69
CA LEU A 27 -13.35 25.45 -12.64
C LEU A 27 -13.55 24.01 -13.14
N GLU A 28 -13.99 23.83 -14.37
CA GLU A 28 -14.15 22.52 -14.98
C GLU A 28 -12.82 21.76 -15.06
N LYS A 29 -11.75 22.43 -15.49
CA LYS A 29 -10.41 21.85 -15.51
C LYS A 29 -9.91 21.49 -14.12
N TYR A 30 -10.20 22.34 -13.13
CA TYR A 30 -9.84 22.06 -11.74
C TYR A 30 -10.54 20.81 -11.21
N TYR A 31 -11.85 20.69 -11.47
CA TYR A 31 -12.60 19.51 -11.06
C TYR A 31 -12.12 18.25 -11.76
N GLN A 32 -11.81 18.34 -13.06
CA GLN A 32 -11.28 17.19 -13.79
C GLN A 32 -9.94 16.74 -13.22
N PHE A 33 -9.07 17.66 -12.88
CA PHE A 33 -7.81 17.36 -12.23
C PHE A 33 -8.02 16.65 -10.89
N LYS A 34 -8.99 17.10 -10.10
CA LYS A 34 -9.33 16.48 -8.81
C LYS A 34 -9.89 15.07 -8.97
N ILE A 35 -10.69 14.84 -9.99
CA ILE A 35 -11.23 13.51 -10.30
C ILE A 35 -10.10 12.57 -10.68
N ASP A 36 -9.19 13.00 -11.53
CA ASP A 36 -8.05 12.20 -11.96
C ASP A 36 -7.14 11.84 -10.77
N ASP A 37 -6.85 12.79 -9.90
CA ASP A 37 -6.10 12.56 -8.67
C ASP A 37 -6.79 11.53 -7.76
N TYR A 38 -8.09 11.65 -7.60
CA TYR A 38 -8.88 10.73 -6.79
C TYR A 38 -8.82 9.30 -7.35
N GLU A 39 -8.94 9.16 -8.67
CA GLU A 39 -8.84 7.86 -9.34
C GLU A 39 -7.45 7.24 -9.16
N ASP A 40 -6.40 8.04 -9.29
CA ASP A 40 -5.03 7.60 -9.07
C ASP A 40 -4.81 7.14 -7.63
N LEU A 41 -5.32 7.88 -6.67
CA LEU A 41 -5.25 7.51 -5.25
C LEU A 41 -6.01 6.22 -4.95
N GLN A 42 -7.17 6.02 -5.56
CA GLN A 42 -7.93 4.78 -5.42
C GLN A 42 -7.15 3.58 -5.96
N LYS A 43 -6.49 3.76 -7.09
CA LYS A 43 -5.66 2.72 -7.67
C LYS A 43 -4.48 2.39 -6.75
N ASP A 44 -3.79 3.39 -6.24
CA ASP A 44 -2.67 3.20 -5.32
C ASP A 44 -3.12 2.48 -4.04
N LEU A 45 -4.28 2.82 -3.51
CA LEU A 45 -4.84 2.13 -2.34
C LEU A 45 -5.13 0.66 -2.61
N ARG A 46 -5.65 0.33 -3.79
CA ARG A 46 -5.90 -1.06 -4.18
C ARG A 46 -4.58 -1.82 -4.31
N ASP A 47 -3.59 -1.23 -4.94
CA ASP A 47 -2.27 -1.84 -5.09
C ASP A 47 -1.61 -2.10 -3.74
N LEU A 48 -1.70 -1.14 -2.81
CA LEU A 48 -1.19 -1.30 -1.45
C LEU A 48 -1.94 -2.39 -0.68
N ALA A 49 -3.25 -2.49 -0.84
CA ALA A 49 -4.05 -3.53 -0.21
C ALA A 49 -3.61 -4.91 -0.72
N ASP A 50 -3.40 -5.06 -2.02
CA ASP A 50 -2.93 -6.31 -2.63
C ASP A 50 -1.54 -6.67 -2.13
N GLU A 51 -0.63 -5.69 -2.05
CA GLU A 51 0.71 -5.90 -1.48
C GLU A 51 0.65 -6.36 -0.03
N ASN A 52 -0.22 -5.76 0.76
CA ASN A 52 -0.39 -6.12 2.17
C ASN A 52 -0.86 -7.57 2.33
N VAL A 53 -1.81 -7.99 1.51
CA VAL A 53 -2.28 -9.38 1.51
C VAL A 53 -1.15 -10.34 1.16
N GLU A 54 -0.37 -10.01 0.14
CA GLU A 54 0.76 -10.83 -0.28
C GLU A 54 1.86 -10.91 0.79
N LEU A 55 2.17 -9.79 1.43
CA LEU A 55 3.14 -9.74 2.53
C LEU A 55 2.66 -10.55 3.74
N PHE A 56 1.39 -10.48 4.05
CA PHE A 56 0.80 -11.27 5.13
C PHE A 56 0.97 -12.76 4.86
N ARG A 57 0.69 -13.19 3.63
CA ARG A 57 0.84 -14.60 3.23
C ARG A 57 2.29 -15.06 3.32
N LYS A 58 3.23 -14.24 2.86
CA LYS A 58 4.67 -14.53 2.95
C LYS A 58 5.13 -14.63 4.39
N ASN A 59 4.66 -13.74 5.25
CA ASN A 59 4.98 -13.79 6.68
C ASN A 59 4.46 -15.07 7.34
N ASP A 60 3.26 -15.50 6.98
CA ASP A 60 2.68 -16.73 7.49
C ASP A 60 3.51 -17.95 7.05
N ASP A 61 3.87 -18.02 5.77
CA ASP A 61 4.72 -19.07 5.23
C ASP A 61 6.08 -19.12 5.93
N LEU A 62 6.70 -17.96 6.14
CA LEU A 62 7.99 -17.88 6.85
C LEU A 62 7.89 -18.30 8.31
N THR A 63 6.81 -17.93 8.97
CA THR A 63 6.54 -18.35 10.35
C THR A 63 6.42 -19.86 10.43
N ASN A 64 5.69 -20.49 9.51
CA ASN A 64 5.55 -21.93 9.45
C ASN A 64 6.88 -22.64 9.23
N LYS A 65 7.71 -22.12 8.31
CA LYS A 65 9.05 -22.65 8.06
C LYS A 65 9.94 -22.54 9.28
N LEU A 66 9.83 -21.44 10.01
CA LEU A 66 10.60 -21.22 11.24
C LEU A 66 10.21 -22.23 12.32
N VAL A 67 8.92 -22.48 12.49
CA VAL A 67 8.40 -23.48 13.42
C VAL A 67 8.93 -24.88 13.07
N GLU A 68 8.88 -25.26 11.80
CA GLU A 68 9.39 -26.57 11.34
C GLU A 68 10.90 -26.70 11.56
N SER A 69 11.66 -25.64 11.29
CA SER A 69 13.10 -25.62 11.54
C SER A 69 13.42 -25.78 13.02
N GLY A 70 12.64 -25.12 13.89
CA GLY A 70 12.76 -25.26 15.32
C GLY A 70 12.52 -26.69 15.80
N LYS A 71 11.52 -27.37 15.25
CA LYS A 71 11.24 -28.78 15.54
C LYS A 71 12.40 -29.68 15.12
N LYS A 72 12.97 -29.48 13.94
CA LYS A 72 14.12 -30.24 13.46
C LYS A 72 15.34 -30.04 14.35
N ILE A 73 15.58 -28.80 14.76
CA ILE A 73 16.68 -28.50 15.69
C ILE A 73 16.49 -29.24 17.01
N ALA A 74 15.30 -29.22 17.57
CA ALA A 74 14.99 -29.93 18.81
C ALA A 74 15.19 -31.45 18.66
N GLU A 75 14.76 -32.03 17.54
CA GLU A 75 14.97 -33.45 17.24
C GLU A 75 16.47 -33.80 17.17
N LEU A 76 17.23 -32.97 16.45
CA LEU A 76 18.68 -33.19 16.32
C LEU A 76 19.41 -33.05 17.66
N GLN A 77 19.03 -32.10 18.48
CA GLN A 77 19.58 -31.94 19.84
C GLN A 77 19.28 -33.16 20.70
N GLY A 78 18.05 -33.68 20.59
CA GLY A 78 17.67 -34.91 21.27
C GLY A 78 18.54 -36.09 20.85
N LYS A 79 18.79 -36.28 19.57
CA LYS A 79 19.66 -37.31 19.04
C LYS A 79 21.11 -37.15 19.48
N LEU A 80 21.61 -35.92 19.48
CA LEU A 80 22.95 -35.63 19.98
C LEU A 80 23.09 -35.99 21.45
N ASN A 81 22.09 -35.66 22.26
CA ASN A 81 22.10 -36.04 23.70
C ASN A 81 22.08 -37.54 23.87
N GLN A 82 21.31 -38.30 23.09
CA GLN A 82 21.32 -39.74 23.11
C GLN A 82 22.68 -40.32 22.75
N ILE A 83 23.32 -39.80 21.70
CA ILE A 83 24.65 -40.23 21.28
C ILE A 83 25.67 -39.91 22.37
N SER A 84 25.64 -38.75 23.00
CA SER A 84 26.51 -38.36 24.08
C SER A 84 26.36 -39.32 25.29
N ASN A 85 25.11 -39.63 25.64
CA ASN A 85 24.83 -40.58 26.73
C ASN A 85 25.34 -41.98 26.42
N LEU A 86 25.19 -42.44 25.18
CA LEU A 86 25.72 -43.74 24.75
C LEU A 86 27.25 -43.76 24.81
N LEU A 87 27.92 -42.72 24.40
CA LEU A 87 29.38 -42.61 24.48
C LEU A 87 29.85 -42.64 25.93
N ASN A 88 29.19 -41.92 26.82
CA ASN A 88 29.51 -41.96 28.25
C ASN A 88 29.33 -43.35 28.84
N THR A 89 28.29 -44.07 28.44
CA THR A 89 28.05 -45.46 28.89
C THR A 89 29.12 -46.39 28.36
N ILE A 90 29.51 -46.28 27.10
CA ILE A 90 30.51 -47.16 26.47
C ILE A 90 31.89 -46.91 27.07
N THR A 91 32.25 -45.66 27.31
CA THR A 91 33.55 -45.32 27.87
C THR A 91 33.65 -45.55 29.38
N GLY A 92 32.52 -45.73 30.06
CA GLY A 92 32.48 -45.91 31.53
C GLY A 92 32.86 -44.64 32.28
N ARG A 93 32.87 -43.47 31.67
CA ARG A 93 33.20 -42.21 32.31
C ARG A 93 31.97 -41.30 32.39
N GLU A 94 31.68 -40.91 33.62
CA GLU A 94 30.57 -39.97 33.88
C GLU A 94 31.02 -38.51 33.91
N ASP A 95 32.31 -38.25 34.10
CA ASP A 95 32.93 -36.95 34.30
C ASP A 95 33.62 -36.40 33.04
N TRP A 96 33.11 -36.71 31.92
CA TRP A 96 33.61 -36.18 30.66
C TRP A 96 33.15 -34.73 30.48
#